data_556d6e6c933e0d710578a7f4c0c08eda
#
_entry.id   556d6e6c933e0d710578a7f4c0c08eda
#
_cell.length_a   1.000
_cell.length_b   1.000
_cell.length_c   1.000
_cell.angle_alpha   90.00
_cell.angle_beta   90.00
_cell.angle_gamma   90.00
#
_symmetry.space_group_name_H-M   'P 1'
#
loop_
_entity.id
_entity.type
_entity.pdbx_description
1 polymer ?
#
loop_
_entity_poly.entity_id
_entity_poly.type
_entity_poly.pdbx_seq_one_letter_code
_entity_poly.pdbx_strand_id
1 'polypeptide(L)'
;MLFWKQGFPTHHRAKTGGITMDMLSLEQELSQNAYPGRGIVIGKTPDGKSAVTAYFIMGRSSNSRNRVFVEDGEGIRTQAFDPSKLEDPSLIIYAPVRVLGNKTIVTNGDQTDTIYDGMDKQLTFEQSLRSREFEPDGPNYTPRISGIMHIEGGRYNYAMSILKSNNGNPEACNRYTFAYSNPVAGEGHFIHTYMHDGNPLPSFEGEPKWVKIEGDIDTFGDMVWNSLNADNKVSLFVRYIDIETGKYESRIYNKNV
;
A
#
# COMPACT_ATOMS: atom_id res chain seq x y z
N MET A 1 -66.37 13.48 18.57
CA MET A 1 -65.11 12.80 18.76
C MET A 1 -64.29 13.02 17.48
N LEU A 2 -63.51 14.12 17.44
CA LEU A 2 -62.73 14.52 16.27
C LEU A 2 -61.28 14.10 16.47
N PHE A 3 -60.75 13.20 15.62
CA PHE A 3 -59.33 12.84 15.60
C PHE A 3 -58.54 13.83 14.73
N TRP A 4 -57.65 14.57 15.35
CA TRP A 4 -56.65 15.39 14.65
C TRP A 4 -55.53 14.49 14.11
N LYS A 5 -55.40 14.47 12.77
CA LYS A 5 -54.19 13.97 12.13
C LYS A 5 -53.15 15.10 12.08
N GLN A 6 -52.13 15.03 12.90
CA GLN A 6 -50.93 15.86 12.78
C GLN A 6 -50.01 15.23 11.74
N GLY A 7 -49.85 15.91 10.61
CA GLY A 7 -48.85 15.60 9.61
C GLY A 7 -47.46 16.05 10.11
N PHE A 8 -46.50 15.13 10.12
CA PHE A 8 -45.11 15.47 10.39
C PHE A 8 -44.53 16.25 9.20
N PRO A 9 -43.77 17.34 9.44
CA PRO A 9 -43.13 18.06 8.35
C PRO A 9 -42.00 17.21 7.76
N THR A 10 -42.04 17.01 6.45
CA THR A 10 -40.93 16.46 5.67
C THR A 10 -39.75 17.40 5.79
N HIS A 11 -38.70 16.98 6.50
CA HIS A 11 -37.44 17.70 6.52
C HIS A 11 -36.86 17.69 5.10
N HIS A 12 -36.95 18.82 4.41
CA HIS A 12 -36.10 19.12 3.26
C HIS A 12 -34.66 19.12 3.75
N ARG A 13 -33.90 18.12 3.33
CA ARG A 13 -32.46 18.05 3.53
C ARG A 13 -31.84 19.25 2.82
N ALA A 14 -31.41 20.26 3.56
CA ALA A 14 -30.64 21.37 3.02
C ALA A 14 -29.41 20.78 2.33
N LYS A 15 -29.20 21.11 1.05
CA LYS A 15 -27.94 20.87 0.36
C LYS A 15 -26.90 21.78 0.99
N THR A 16 -26.19 21.28 2.00
CA THR A 16 -24.91 21.86 2.42
C THR A 16 -23.96 21.65 1.27
N GLY A 17 -23.47 22.73 0.66
CA GLY A 17 -22.41 22.69 -0.35
C GLY A 17 -21.11 22.20 0.28
N GLY A 18 -21.01 20.90 0.49
CA GLY A 18 -19.77 20.24 0.88
C GLY A 18 -18.84 20.23 -0.33
N ILE A 19 -17.59 20.58 -0.14
CA ILE A 19 -16.52 20.33 -1.11
C ILE A 19 -16.48 18.80 -1.24
N THR A 20 -17.02 18.26 -2.33
CA THR A 20 -16.81 16.87 -2.70
C THR A 20 -15.37 16.76 -3.18
N MET A 21 -14.50 16.13 -2.40
CA MET A 21 -13.20 15.72 -2.91
C MET A 21 -13.46 14.60 -3.91
N ASP A 22 -13.00 14.77 -5.14
CA ASP A 22 -13.07 13.73 -6.15
C ASP A 22 -12.00 12.66 -5.85
N MET A 23 -12.39 11.39 -5.96
CA MET A 23 -11.49 10.26 -5.87
C MET A 23 -10.47 10.32 -7.01
N LEU A 24 -9.18 10.16 -6.67
CA LEU A 24 -8.10 10.29 -7.63
C LEU A 24 -8.02 9.07 -8.57
N SER A 25 -7.59 9.31 -9.80
CA SER A 25 -7.19 8.23 -10.71
C SER A 25 -5.79 7.76 -10.35
N LEU A 26 -5.65 6.48 -9.98
CA LEU A 26 -4.35 5.88 -9.69
C LEU A 26 -3.43 5.92 -10.92
N GLU A 27 -3.98 5.73 -12.13
CA GLU A 27 -3.26 5.85 -13.39
C GLU A 27 -2.62 7.23 -13.56
N GLN A 28 -3.37 8.30 -13.29
CA GLN A 28 -2.87 9.67 -13.38
C GLN A 28 -1.82 9.96 -12.31
N GLU A 29 -2.06 9.53 -11.07
CA GLU A 29 -1.11 9.70 -9.96
C GLU A 29 0.25 9.06 -10.25
N LEU A 30 0.25 7.88 -10.86
CA LEU A 30 1.48 7.16 -11.20
C LEU A 30 2.16 7.73 -12.45
N SER A 31 1.39 8.04 -13.52
CA SER A 31 1.94 8.53 -14.77
C SER A 31 2.53 9.96 -14.66
N GLN A 32 2.00 10.77 -13.74
CA GLN A 32 2.49 12.13 -13.49
C GLN A 32 3.66 12.18 -12.49
N ASN A 33 3.96 11.08 -11.80
CA ASN A 33 5.04 11.01 -10.82
C ASN A 33 6.17 10.10 -11.29
N ALA A 34 7.27 10.67 -11.75
CA ALA A 34 8.41 9.91 -12.26
C ALA A 34 9.05 8.98 -11.23
N TYR A 35 8.94 9.28 -9.92
CA TYR A 35 9.58 8.50 -8.86
C TYR A 35 8.85 8.55 -7.52
N PRO A 36 7.70 7.89 -7.35
CA PRO A 36 7.09 7.69 -6.03
C PRO A 36 7.89 6.71 -5.14
N GLY A 37 8.91 6.05 -5.66
CA GLY A 37 9.77 5.11 -4.95
C GLY A 37 9.15 3.73 -4.80
N ARG A 38 8.64 3.40 -3.63
CA ARG A 38 7.86 2.20 -3.35
C ARG A 38 6.43 2.64 -3.08
N GLY A 39 5.46 1.86 -3.53
CA GLY A 39 4.05 2.19 -3.31
C GLY A 39 3.22 0.98 -2.94
N ILE A 40 2.28 1.20 -2.03
CA ILE A 40 1.27 0.22 -1.61
C ILE A 40 -0.10 0.78 -1.93
N VAL A 41 -0.92 0.00 -2.62
CA VAL A 41 -2.35 0.25 -2.81
C VAL A 41 -3.12 -0.84 -2.08
N ILE A 42 -4.13 -0.46 -1.29
CA ILE A 42 -5.07 -1.40 -0.68
C ILE A 42 -6.48 -0.87 -0.91
N GLY A 43 -7.42 -1.74 -1.28
CA GLY A 43 -8.79 -1.34 -1.56
C GLY A 43 -9.73 -2.52 -1.74
N LYS A 44 -10.86 -2.25 -2.39
CA LYS A 44 -11.94 -3.21 -2.63
C LYS A 44 -12.42 -3.09 -4.08
N THR A 45 -12.67 -4.23 -4.73
CA THR A 45 -13.20 -4.25 -6.10
C THR A 45 -14.55 -3.56 -6.23
N PRO A 46 -14.93 -3.06 -7.43
CA PRO A 46 -16.20 -2.38 -7.65
C PRO A 46 -17.43 -3.23 -7.34
N ASP A 47 -17.35 -4.55 -7.54
CA ASP A 47 -18.41 -5.50 -7.20
C ASP A 47 -18.47 -5.83 -5.70
N GLY A 48 -17.51 -5.33 -4.92
CA GLY A 48 -17.41 -5.52 -3.48
C GLY A 48 -16.97 -6.91 -3.03
N LYS A 49 -16.57 -7.80 -3.95
CA LYS A 49 -16.28 -9.20 -3.62
C LYS A 49 -14.85 -9.46 -3.20
N SER A 50 -13.90 -8.70 -3.74
CA SER A 50 -12.48 -8.94 -3.46
C SER A 50 -11.81 -7.75 -2.78
N ALA A 51 -10.97 -8.07 -1.80
CA ALA A 51 -9.96 -7.17 -1.28
C ALA A 51 -8.78 -7.13 -2.27
N VAL A 52 -8.24 -5.94 -2.50
CA VAL A 52 -7.18 -5.69 -3.48
C VAL A 52 -5.94 -5.17 -2.78
N THR A 53 -4.77 -5.69 -3.12
CA THR A 53 -3.50 -5.04 -2.81
C THR A 53 -2.57 -5.05 -4.00
N ALA A 54 -1.83 -3.96 -4.17
CA ALA A 54 -0.69 -3.88 -5.06
C ALA A 54 0.51 -3.31 -4.32
N TYR A 55 1.69 -3.84 -4.64
CA TYR A 55 2.96 -3.34 -4.14
C TYR A 55 3.97 -3.26 -5.29
N PHE A 56 4.55 -2.08 -5.50
CA PHE A 56 5.58 -1.90 -6.50
C PHE A 56 6.87 -1.33 -5.92
N ILE A 57 7.98 -1.65 -6.57
CA ILE A 57 9.29 -1.06 -6.32
C ILE A 57 9.82 -0.36 -7.57
N MET A 58 10.46 0.77 -7.34
CA MET A 58 11.22 1.50 -8.33
C MET A 58 12.66 1.66 -7.86
N GLY A 59 13.59 1.92 -8.77
CA GLY A 59 15.01 2.08 -8.49
C GLY A 59 15.67 3.08 -9.42
N ARG A 60 16.61 3.90 -8.90
CA ARG A 60 17.43 4.82 -9.69
C ARG A 60 18.87 4.33 -9.85
N SER A 61 19.42 3.65 -8.82
CA SER A 61 20.76 3.07 -8.89
C SER A 61 20.78 1.68 -9.53
N SER A 62 21.93 1.23 -10.01
CA SER A 62 22.14 -0.13 -10.53
C SER A 62 21.75 -1.19 -9.50
N ASN A 63 22.19 -1.03 -8.26
CA ASN A 63 21.88 -1.95 -7.17
C ASN A 63 20.37 -2.01 -6.90
N SER A 64 19.68 -0.87 -6.83
CA SER A 64 18.23 -0.84 -6.59
C SER A 64 17.41 -1.41 -7.77
N ARG A 65 17.93 -1.35 -9.00
CA ARG A 65 17.29 -1.93 -10.20
C ARG A 65 17.58 -3.41 -10.37
N ASN A 66 18.60 -3.95 -9.70
CA ASN A 66 19.02 -5.35 -9.79
C ASN A 66 18.15 -6.25 -8.91
N ARG A 67 16.82 -6.17 -9.06
CA ARG A 67 15.86 -6.93 -8.26
C ARG A 67 14.72 -7.49 -9.11
N VAL A 68 14.19 -8.61 -8.63
CA VAL A 68 12.94 -9.22 -9.08
C VAL A 68 12.11 -9.63 -7.87
N PHE A 69 10.80 -9.73 -8.05
CA PHE A 69 9.93 -10.45 -7.13
C PHE A 69 9.84 -11.91 -7.53
N VAL A 70 9.90 -12.78 -6.54
CA VAL A 70 9.65 -14.21 -6.69
C VAL A 70 8.66 -14.68 -5.64
N GLU A 71 7.89 -15.71 -5.95
CA GLU A 71 6.97 -16.33 -4.99
C GLU A 71 7.76 -16.91 -3.81
N ASP A 72 7.19 -16.79 -2.61
CA ASP A 72 7.73 -17.34 -1.37
C ASP A 72 6.57 -17.80 -0.46
N GLY A 73 6.20 -19.06 -0.59
CA GLY A 73 5.00 -19.59 0.04
C GLY A 73 3.73 -18.86 -0.42
N GLU A 74 2.95 -18.37 0.54
CA GLU A 74 1.78 -17.53 0.25
C GLU A 74 2.13 -16.04 0.03
N GLY A 75 3.40 -15.66 0.16
CA GLY A 75 3.90 -14.30 -0.01
C GLY A 75 4.81 -14.18 -1.22
N ILE A 76 5.64 -13.14 -1.19
CA ILE A 76 6.72 -12.93 -2.15
C ILE A 76 7.98 -12.45 -1.42
N ARG A 77 9.14 -12.66 -2.03
CA ARG A 77 10.41 -12.04 -1.61
C ARG A 77 11.07 -11.31 -2.77
N THR A 78 11.91 -10.35 -2.44
CA THR A 78 12.84 -9.78 -3.40
C THR A 78 14.04 -10.72 -3.57
N GLN A 79 14.59 -10.73 -4.79
CA GLN A 79 15.80 -11.46 -5.12
C GLN A 79 16.66 -10.60 -6.05
N ALA A 80 17.99 -10.71 -5.95
CA ALA A 80 18.87 -10.12 -6.95
C ALA A 80 18.62 -10.79 -8.31
N PHE A 81 18.42 -9.99 -9.36
CA PHE A 81 18.33 -10.49 -10.72
C PHE A 81 19.68 -11.08 -11.16
N ASP A 82 20.76 -10.33 -10.95
CA ASP A 82 22.13 -10.75 -11.18
C ASP A 82 22.87 -10.76 -9.83
N PRO A 83 23.07 -11.93 -9.21
CA PRO A 83 23.75 -12.03 -7.91
C PRO A 83 25.20 -11.49 -7.92
N SER A 84 25.86 -11.49 -9.10
CA SER A 84 27.23 -10.99 -9.21
C SER A 84 27.35 -9.47 -9.07
N LYS A 85 26.21 -8.75 -9.20
CA LYS A 85 26.09 -7.29 -9.09
C LYS A 85 25.47 -6.84 -7.77
N LEU A 86 25.27 -7.76 -6.83
CA LEU A 86 24.71 -7.44 -5.52
C LEU A 86 25.78 -6.83 -4.62
N GLU A 87 25.67 -5.53 -4.33
CA GLU A 87 26.64 -4.82 -3.49
C GLU A 87 26.28 -4.94 -2.00
N ASP A 88 25.06 -4.52 -1.61
CA ASP A 88 24.56 -4.57 -0.24
C ASP A 88 23.13 -5.13 -0.23
N PRO A 89 22.90 -6.33 0.33
CA PRO A 89 21.58 -6.92 0.40
C PRO A 89 20.66 -6.31 1.46
N SER A 90 21.19 -5.62 2.46
CA SER A 90 20.49 -5.30 3.71
C SER A 90 19.21 -4.49 3.53
N LEU A 91 19.15 -3.58 2.55
CA LEU A 91 17.98 -2.72 2.27
C LEU A 91 17.20 -3.15 1.00
N ILE A 92 17.65 -4.20 0.31
CA ILE A 92 17.04 -4.59 -0.97
C ILE A 92 16.54 -6.02 -1.01
N ILE A 93 16.99 -6.90 -0.13
CA ILE A 93 16.54 -8.29 -0.02
C ILE A 93 15.69 -8.47 1.23
N TYR A 94 14.40 -8.68 1.05
CA TYR A 94 13.40 -8.86 2.12
C TYR A 94 12.15 -9.54 1.55
N ALA A 95 11.22 -9.94 2.40
CA ALA A 95 9.90 -10.45 2.00
C ALA A 95 8.87 -9.30 2.06
N PRO A 96 8.54 -8.63 0.94
CA PRO A 96 7.59 -7.52 0.97
C PRO A 96 6.16 -7.94 1.29
N VAL A 97 5.80 -9.20 1.06
CA VAL A 97 4.47 -9.73 1.36
C VAL A 97 4.59 -11.02 2.15
N ARG A 98 3.95 -11.08 3.31
CA ARG A 98 3.77 -12.28 4.12
C ARG A 98 2.32 -12.46 4.54
N VAL A 99 1.90 -13.70 4.72
CA VAL A 99 0.56 -14.05 5.19
C VAL A 99 0.64 -14.68 6.58
N LEU A 100 -0.17 -14.21 7.52
CA LEU A 100 -0.33 -14.75 8.86
C LEU A 100 -1.80 -15.09 9.07
N GLY A 101 -2.18 -16.35 8.84
CA GLY A 101 -3.57 -16.78 8.89
C GLY A 101 -4.45 -15.99 7.91
N ASN A 102 -5.40 -15.23 8.43
CA ASN A 102 -6.32 -14.39 7.64
C ASN A 102 -5.81 -12.95 7.39
N LYS A 103 -4.53 -12.71 7.61
CA LYS A 103 -3.90 -11.39 7.46
C LYS A 103 -2.85 -11.41 6.36
N THR A 104 -2.92 -10.44 5.45
CA THR A 104 -1.88 -10.18 4.45
C THR A 104 -1.13 -8.92 4.84
N ILE A 105 0.18 -9.04 5.04
CA ILE A 105 1.09 -7.96 5.43
C ILE A 105 1.88 -7.56 4.19
N VAL A 106 1.95 -6.26 3.89
CA VAL A 106 2.66 -5.70 2.73
C VAL A 106 3.53 -4.53 3.18
N THR A 107 4.83 -4.55 2.86
CA THR A 107 5.75 -3.46 3.24
C THR A 107 6.85 -3.23 2.21
N ASN A 108 7.59 -2.13 2.36
CA ASN A 108 8.73 -1.80 1.50
C ASN A 108 10.10 -2.22 2.07
N GLY A 109 10.13 -3.06 3.10
CA GLY A 109 11.39 -3.46 3.73
C GLY A 109 11.24 -4.64 4.70
N ASP A 110 12.28 -4.91 5.47
CA ASP A 110 12.36 -6.01 6.44
C ASP A 110 11.42 -5.87 7.65
N GLN A 111 10.74 -4.72 7.80
CA GLN A 111 9.70 -4.57 8.82
C GLN A 111 8.49 -5.50 8.57
N THR A 112 8.37 -6.15 7.42
CA THR A 112 7.39 -7.23 7.20
C THR A 112 7.54 -8.32 8.25
N ASP A 113 8.77 -8.77 8.49
CA ASP A 113 9.07 -9.82 9.49
C ASP A 113 8.78 -9.30 10.91
N THR A 114 9.11 -8.04 11.19
CA THR A 114 8.81 -7.42 12.49
C THR A 114 7.30 -7.40 12.77
N ILE A 115 6.48 -7.06 11.77
CA ILE A 115 5.02 -7.07 11.90
C ILE A 115 4.52 -8.50 12.05
N TYR A 116 4.98 -9.41 11.21
CA TYR A 116 4.61 -10.83 11.25
C TYR A 116 4.88 -11.44 12.64
N ASP A 117 6.11 -11.33 13.13
CA ASP A 117 6.54 -11.90 14.42
C ASP A 117 5.85 -11.23 15.61
N GLY A 118 5.60 -9.92 15.52
CA GLY A 118 4.88 -9.19 16.56
C GLY A 118 3.42 -9.64 16.64
N MET A 119 2.74 -9.75 15.51
CA MET A 119 1.34 -10.17 15.46
C MET A 119 1.16 -11.65 15.78
N ASP A 120 2.11 -12.51 15.44
CA ASP A 120 2.14 -13.91 15.89
C ASP A 120 2.21 -14.02 17.42
N LYS A 121 2.88 -13.06 18.07
CA LYS A 121 2.91 -12.87 19.52
C LYS A 121 1.77 -12.02 20.09
N GLN A 122 0.68 -11.83 19.30
CA GLN A 122 -0.53 -11.10 19.69
C GLN A 122 -0.37 -9.58 19.92
N LEU A 123 0.70 -8.97 19.40
CA LEU A 123 0.79 -7.52 19.36
C LEU A 123 -0.13 -6.97 18.26
N THR A 124 -0.56 -5.72 18.41
CA THR A 124 -1.25 -5.02 17.32
C THR A 124 -0.27 -4.63 16.20
N PHE A 125 -0.79 -4.23 15.04
CA PHE A 125 0.01 -3.73 13.92
C PHE A 125 0.90 -2.56 14.34
N GLU A 126 0.34 -1.57 15.06
CA GLU A 126 1.09 -0.41 15.55
C GLU A 126 2.12 -0.80 16.63
N GLN A 127 1.76 -1.71 17.54
CA GLN A 127 2.69 -2.19 18.56
C GLN A 127 3.88 -2.89 17.95
N SER A 128 3.67 -3.71 16.90
CA SER A 128 4.73 -4.40 16.18
C SER A 128 5.73 -3.42 15.54
N LEU A 129 5.26 -2.27 15.07
CA LEU A 129 6.09 -1.26 14.42
C LEU A 129 6.84 -0.33 15.39
N ARG A 130 6.60 -0.41 16.72
CA ARG A 130 7.22 0.51 17.69
C ARG A 130 8.75 0.43 17.73
N SER A 131 9.33 -0.72 17.44
CA SER A 131 10.78 -0.94 17.39
C SER A 131 11.43 -0.52 16.08
N ARG A 132 10.64 -0.06 15.10
CA ARG A 132 11.15 0.30 13.75
C ARG A 132 11.11 1.80 13.57
N GLU A 133 11.98 2.29 12.71
CA GLU A 133 12.05 3.65 12.24
C GLU A 133 12.15 3.66 10.71
N PHE A 134 12.36 4.81 10.07
CA PHE A 134 12.70 4.92 8.66
C PHE A 134 14.03 4.21 8.33
N GLU A 135 14.38 4.07 7.05
CA GLU A 135 15.65 3.45 6.66
C GLU A 135 16.85 4.37 6.98
N PRO A 136 17.99 3.83 7.42
CA PRO A 136 19.15 4.64 7.81
C PRO A 136 19.99 5.08 6.58
N ASP A 137 19.35 5.41 5.48
CA ASP A 137 19.94 5.74 4.18
C ASP A 137 20.04 7.26 3.96
N GLY A 138 20.67 7.99 4.88
CA GLY A 138 20.88 9.44 4.70
C GLY A 138 21.50 9.80 3.34
N PRO A 139 21.09 10.92 2.72
CA PRO A 139 20.21 11.96 3.24
C PRO A 139 18.72 11.72 3.01
N ASN A 140 18.30 10.62 2.35
CA ASN A 140 16.90 10.39 2.01
C ASN A 140 16.06 9.96 3.22
N TYR A 141 16.66 9.19 4.15
CA TYR A 141 15.94 8.59 5.27
C TYR A 141 14.61 7.99 4.80
N THR A 142 14.73 7.04 3.86
CA THR A 142 13.59 6.42 3.15
C THR A 142 12.49 6.01 4.11
N PRO A 143 11.26 6.51 3.95
CA PRO A 143 10.15 6.11 4.79
C PRO A 143 9.87 4.61 4.71
N ARG A 144 9.55 3.99 5.85
CA ARG A 144 8.99 2.65 5.88
C ARG A 144 7.49 2.74 5.77
N ILE A 145 6.93 2.24 4.67
CA ILE A 145 5.49 2.14 4.46
C ILE A 145 5.05 0.70 4.67
N SER A 146 3.91 0.52 5.30
CA SER A 146 3.36 -0.79 5.62
C SER A 146 1.86 -0.80 5.42
N GLY A 147 1.31 -1.94 5.01
CA GLY A 147 -0.11 -2.21 4.94
C GLY A 147 -0.42 -3.56 5.56
N ILE A 148 -1.60 -3.68 6.15
CA ILE A 148 -2.15 -4.95 6.62
C ILE A 148 -3.62 -5.05 6.21
N MET A 149 -3.99 -6.18 5.66
CA MET A 149 -5.36 -6.54 5.31
C MET A 149 -5.81 -7.66 6.23
N HIS A 150 -7.03 -7.57 6.74
CA HIS A 150 -7.64 -8.59 7.58
C HIS A 150 -8.97 -9.00 6.97
N ILE A 151 -9.08 -10.30 6.62
CA ILE A 151 -10.27 -10.88 5.98
C ILE A 151 -10.73 -12.06 6.80
N GLU A 152 -11.96 -11.99 7.35
CA GLU A 152 -12.51 -13.04 8.18
C GLU A 152 -14.04 -13.09 8.09
N GLY A 153 -14.58 -14.22 7.66
CA GLY A 153 -16.02 -14.47 7.67
C GLY A 153 -16.82 -13.43 6.88
N GLY A 154 -16.40 -13.11 5.67
CA GLY A 154 -17.05 -12.09 4.82
C GLY A 154 -16.78 -10.64 5.24
N ARG A 155 -16.01 -10.41 6.32
CA ARG A 155 -15.61 -9.08 6.78
C ARG A 155 -14.21 -8.75 6.29
N TYR A 156 -14.02 -7.50 5.90
CA TYR A 156 -12.75 -6.97 5.44
C TYR A 156 -12.48 -5.59 6.03
N ASN A 157 -11.27 -5.43 6.55
CA ASN A 157 -10.72 -4.14 6.96
C ASN A 157 -9.21 -4.12 6.67
N TYR A 158 -8.62 -2.93 6.67
CA TYR A 158 -7.18 -2.79 6.51
C TYR A 158 -6.65 -1.56 7.24
N ALA A 159 -5.34 -1.53 7.44
CA ALA A 159 -4.63 -0.37 7.93
C ALA A 159 -3.35 -0.15 7.12
N MET A 160 -2.92 1.11 7.04
CA MET A 160 -1.66 1.53 6.43
C MET A 160 -0.84 2.33 7.44
N SER A 161 0.48 2.27 7.35
CA SER A 161 1.39 3.01 8.23
C SER A 161 2.56 3.58 7.46
N ILE A 162 3.07 4.71 7.94
CA ILE A 162 4.33 5.29 7.49
C ILE A 162 5.18 5.68 8.71
N LEU A 163 6.45 5.28 8.68
CA LEU A 163 7.49 5.70 9.62
C LEU A 163 8.46 6.56 8.81
N LYS A 164 8.61 7.82 9.16
CA LYS A 164 9.45 8.76 8.41
C LYS A 164 10.21 9.71 9.32
N SER A 165 11.32 10.24 8.83
CA SER A 165 12.06 11.28 9.54
C SER A 165 11.21 12.54 9.70
N ASN A 166 11.43 13.28 10.78
CA ASN A 166 10.82 14.59 10.94
C ASN A 166 11.59 15.63 10.13
N ASN A 167 11.15 15.87 8.89
CA ASN A 167 11.76 16.82 7.95
C ASN A 167 13.28 16.56 7.73
N GLY A 168 13.67 15.28 7.57
CA GLY A 168 15.05 14.88 7.36
C GLY A 168 15.92 14.86 8.63
N ASN A 169 15.33 15.09 9.82
CA ASN A 169 16.05 14.93 11.08
C ASN A 169 16.22 13.45 11.42
N PRO A 170 17.46 12.91 11.47
CA PRO A 170 17.72 11.50 11.77
C PRO A 170 17.39 11.10 13.21
N GLU A 171 17.29 12.06 14.13
CA GLU A 171 17.04 11.84 15.55
C GLU A 171 15.54 11.70 15.89
N ALA A 172 14.65 11.93 14.91
CA ALA A 172 13.21 12.00 15.15
C ALA A 172 12.41 11.21 14.11
N CYS A 173 11.68 10.21 14.57
CA CYS A 173 10.78 9.40 13.75
C CYS A 173 9.32 9.74 14.01
N ASN A 174 8.65 10.22 12.97
CA ASN A 174 7.20 10.39 12.95
C ASN A 174 6.53 9.06 12.55
N ARG A 175 5.46 8.68 13.28
CA ARG A 175 4.73 7.42 13.11
C ARG A 175 3.25 7.71 12.89
N TYR A 176 2.73 7.32 11.74
CA TYR A 176 1.33 7.49 11.40
C TYR A 176 0.71 6.14 11.04
N THR A 177 -0.51 5.90 11.53
CA THR A 177 -1.32 4.74 11.15
C THR A 177 -2.72 5.22 10.76
N PHE A 178 -3.21 4.72 9.64
CA PHE A 178 -4.51 5.02 9.05
C PHE A 178 -5.30 3.72 8.98
N ALA A 179 -6.46 3.67 9.65
CA ALA A 179 -7.29 2.48 9.73
C ALA A 179 -8.60 2.66 8.97
N TYR A 180 -8.96 1.66 8.18
CA TYR A 180 -10.13 1.64 7.31
C TYR A 180 -11.02 0.45 7.70
N SER A 181 -12.01 0.70 8.57
CA SER A 181 -12.84 -0.34 9.17
C SER A 181 -13.91 -0.90 8.23
N ASN A 182 -14.38 -0.08 7.28
CA ASN A 182 -15.45 -0.45 6.35
C ASN A 182 -15.09 -0.02 4.92
N PRO A 183 -14.18 -0.73 4.23
CA PRO A 183 -13.77 -0.39 2.87
C PRO A 183 -14.95 -0.39 1.90
N VAL A 184 -15.06 0.68 1.11
CA VAL A 184 -16.13 0.89 0.15
C VAL A 184 -15.76 0.23 -1.19
N ALA A 185 -16.75 -0.35 -1.87
CA ALA A 185 -16.56 -0.99 -3.17
C ALA A 185 -16.10 0.04 -4.22
N GLY A 186 -15.09 -0.30 -5.00
CA GLY A 186 -14.49 0.55 -6.02
C GLY A 186 -13.50 1.59 -5.47
N GLU A 187 -13.22 1.57 -4.16
CA GLU A 187 -12.34 2.52 -3.49
C GLU A 187 -11.10 1.86 -2.90
N GLY A 188 -10.03 2.61 -2.82
CA GLY A 188 -8.79 2.21 -2.17
C GLY A 188 -7.97 3.40 -1.70
N HIS A 189 -6.83 3.08 -1.09
CA HIS A 189 -5.88 4.07 -0.62
C HIS A 189 -4.48 3.72 -1.12
N PHE A 190 -3.75 4.75 -1.52
CA PHE A 190 -2.41 4.66 -2.05
C PHE A 190 -1.43 5.44 -1.18
N ILE A 191 -0.43 4.74 -0.63
CA ILE A 191 0.69 5.32 0.10
C ILE A 191 2.00 5.01 -0.62
N HIS A 192 2.94 5.95 -0.63
CA HIS A 192 4.24 5.77 -1.28
C HIS A 192 5.36 6.44 -0.50
N THR A 193 6.62 6.12 -0.82
CA THR A 193 7.74 6.57 0.01
C THR A 193 8.11 8.03 -0.24
N TYR A 194 8.03 8.53 -1.50
CA TYR A 194 8.49 9.86 -1.87
C TYR A 194 7.42 10.66 -2.61
N MET A 195 7.28 11.93 -2.30
CA MET A 195 6.33 12.83 -2.98
C MET A 195 6.56 12.89 -4.49
N HIS A 196 7.83 12.97 -4.91
CA HIS A 196 8.27 13.04 -6.30
C HIS A 196 9.77 12.74 -6.39
N ASP A 197 10.34 12.76 -7.58
CA ASP A 197 11.78 12.67 -7.79
C ASP A 197 12.50 13.91 -7.24
N GLY A 198 13.74 13.73 -6.75
CA GLY A 198 14.53 14.81 -6.13
C GLY A 198 15.88 14.35 -5.61
N ASN A 199 16.65 15.30 -5.07
CA ASN A 199 17.93 15.03 -4.39
C ASN A 199 18.14 16.08 -3.26
N PRO A 200 17.94 15.72 -1.98
CA PRO A 200 17.41 14.42 -1.51
C PRO A 200 15.96 14.19 -1.95
N LEU A 201 15.51 12.93 -1.86
CA LEU A 201 14.13 12.56 -2.17
C LEU A 201 13.19 13.06 -1.06
N PRO A 202 12.15 13.86 -1.37
CA PRO A 202 11.22 14.32 -0.35
C PRO A 202 10.29 13.19 0.09
N SER A 203 10.22 12.95 1.41
CA SER A 203 9.32 11.95 1.99
C SER A 203 7.85 12.25 1.69
N PHE A 204 7.04 11.21 1.56
CA PHE A 204 5.59 11.33 1.42
C PHE A 204 4.97 12.14 2.57
N GLU A 205 4.03 13.01 2.25
CA GLU A 205 3.30 13.87 3.18
C GLU A 205 1.79 13.66 3.08
N GLY A 206 1.11 13.81 4.20
CA GLY A 206 -0.35 13.72 4.30
C GLY A 206 -0.89 12.31 4.53
N GLU A 207 -2.17 12.14 4.25
CA GLU A 207 -2.90 10.86 4.33
C GLU A 207 -2.65 10.02 3.07
N PRO A 208 -2.82 8.68 3.14
CA PRO A 208 -2.85 7.86 1.94
C PRO A 208 -3.88 8.40 0.96
N LYS A 209 -3.50 8.53 -0.31
CA LYS A 209 -4.34 9.11 -1.36
C LYS A 209 -5.55 8.23 -1.62
N TRP A 210 -6.76 8.81 -1.58
CA TRP A 210 -8.00 8.14 -1.92
C TRP A 210 -8.11 7.93 -3.43
N VAL A 211 -8.09 6.68 -3.87
CA VAL A 211 -7.98 6.30 -5.28
C VAL A 211 -9.07 5.32 -5.71
N LYS A 212 -9.38 5.33 -7.01
CA LYS A 212 -10.28 4.35 -7.61
C LYS A 212 -9.60 2.99 -7.75
N ILE A 213 -10.38 1.93 -7.48
CA ILE A 213 -10.03 0.55 -7.82
C ILE A 213 -10.96 0.10 -8.94
N GLU A 214 -10.40 -0.23 -10.09
CA GLU A 214 -11.16 -0.58 -11.30
C GLU A 214 -10.57 -1.84 -11.96
N GLY A 215 -11.43 -2.62 -12.64
CA GLY A 215 -11.02 -3.79 -13.40
C GLY A 215 -10.82 -5.07 -12.56
N ASP A 216 -10.55 -6.14 -13.28
CA ASP A 216 -10.04 -7.40 -12.73
C ASP A 216 -8.55 -7.31 -12.42
N ILE A 217 -7.96 -8.39 -11.89
CA ILE A 217 -6.56 -8.39 -11.46
C ILE A 217 -5.59 -8.10 -12.61
N ASP A 218 -5.87 -8.60 -13.82
CA ASP A 218 -5.01 -8.42 -15.00
C ASP A 218 -5.12 -6.97 -15.50
N THR A 219 -6.33 -6.46 -15.65
CA THR A 219 -6.59 -5.06 -16.05
C THR A 219 -5.98 -4.07 -15.07
N PHE A 220 -6.17 -4.29 -13.77
CA PHE A 220 -5.61 -3.43 -12.72
C PHE A 220 -4.08 -3.51 -12.69
N GLY A 221 -3.52 -4.72 -12.75
CA GLY A 221 -2.08 -4.94 -12.75
C GLY A 221 -1.39 -4.29 -13.96
N ASP A 222 -1.95 -4.49 -15.15
CA ASP A 222 -1.44 -3.88 -16.39
C ASP A 222 -1.52 -2.34 -16.35
N MET A 223 -2.62 -1.78 -15.85
CA MET A 223 -2.76 -0.34 -15.66
C MET A 223 -1.67 0.20 -14.72
N VAL A 224 -1.50 -0.40 -13.54
CA VAL A 224 -0.45 0.03 -12.60
C VAL A 224 0.93 -0.09 -13.22
N TRP A 225 1.26 -1.26 -13.82
CA TRP A 225 2.57 -1.50 -14.42
C TRP A 225 2.92 -0.53 -15.56
N ASN A 226 1.94 -0.23 -16.41
CA ASN A 226 2.13 0.65 -17.56
C ASN A 226 2.18 2.13 -17.18
N SER A 227 1.56 2.51 -16.05
CA SER A 227 1.57 3.89 -15.53
C SER A 227 2.85 4.24 -14.78
N LEU A 228 3.62 3.24 -14.31
CA LEU A 228 4.92 3.48 -13.69
C LEU A 228 5.95 3.96 -14.72
N ASN A 229 6.78 4.94 -14.34
CA ASN A 229 7.87 5.43 -15.19
C ASN A 229 8.74 4.26 -15.70
N ALA A 230 8.87 4.15 -17.02
CA ALA A 230 9.49 3.00 -17.70
C ALA A 230 10.97 2.79 -17.31
N ASP A 231 11.71 3.86 -17.03
CA ASP A 231 13.12 3.77 -16.67
C ASP A 231 13.32 3.30 -15.23
N ASN A 232 12.44 3.72 -14.35
CA ASN A 232 12.57 3.54 -12.90
C ASN A 232 11.83 2.32 -12.35
N LYS A 233 10.77 1.82 -13.01
CA LYS A 233 10.04 0.63 -12.54
C LYS A 233 10.93 -0.60 -12.48
N VAL A 234 10.75 -1.42 -11.44
CA VAL A 234 11.54 -2.63 -11.21
C VAL A 234 10.65 -3.86 -11.12
N SER A 235 9.72 -3.88 -10.17
CA SER A 235 8.77 -4.99 -10.00
C SER A 235 7.44 -4.50 -9.43
N LEU A 236 6.37 -5.24 -9.74
CA LEU A 236 5.02 -5.04 -9.21
C LEU A 236 4.45 -6.40 -8.81
N PHE A 237 3.80 -6.43 -7.66
CA PHE A 237 2.96 -7.51 -7.18
C PHE A 237 1.53 -7.02 -7.05
N VAL A 238 0.55 -7.82 -7.48
CA VAL A 238 -0.89 -7.57 -7.32
C VAL A 238 -1.54 -8.81 -6.76
N ARG A 239 -2.48 -8.65 -5.81
CA ARG A 239 -3.29 -9.74 -5.27
C ARG A 239 -4.73 -9.30 -5.08
N TYR A 240 -5.64 -10.15 -5.53
CA TYR A 240 -7.07 -10.08 -5.24
C TYR A 240 -7.44 -11.25 -4.32
N ILE A 241 -8.16 -10.96 -3.24
CA ILE A 241 -8.57 -11.95 -2.24
C ILE A 241 -10.09 -11.90 -2.13
N ASP A 242 -10.76 -13.00 -2.44
CA ASP A 242 -12.20 -13.15 -2.25
C ASP A 242 -12.53 -13.02 -0.76
N ILE A 243 -13.39 -12.07 -0.41
CA ILE A 243 -13.68 -11.69 0.98
C ILE A 243 -14.47 -12.79 1.71
N GLU A 244 -15.29 -13.56 1.01
CA GLU A 244 -16.09 -14.61 1.61
C GLU A 244 -15.27 -15.88 1.87
N THR A 245 -14.42 -16.25 0.90
CA THR A 245 -13.73 -17.56 0.93
C THR A 245 -12.27 -17.45 1.38
N GLY A 246 -11.66 -16.27 1.32
CA GLY A 246 -10.23 -16.07 1.55
C GLY A 246 -9.33 -16.58 0.41
N LYS A 247 -9.90 -17.14 -0.66
CA LYS A 247 -9.12 -17.55 -1.84
C LYS A 247 -8.54 -16.35 -2.53
N TYR A 248 -7.33 -16.51 -3.05
CA TYR A 248 -6.65 -15.40 -3.72
C TYR A 248 -6.06 -15.81 -5.06
N GLU A 249 -5.85 -14.82 -5.89
CA GLU A 249 -5.01 -14.87 -7.08
C GLU A 249 -3.99 -13.75 -7.03
N SER A 250 -2.83 -13.97 -7.65
CA SER A 250 -1.72 -13.00 -7.65
C SER A 250 -1.09 -12.88 -9.03
N ARG A 251 -0.49 -11.70 -9.29
CA ARG A 251 0.33 -11.44 -10.47
C ARG A 251 1.63 -10.79 -10.04
N ILE A 252 2.71 -11.18 -10.72
CA ILE A 252 4.04 -10.58 -10.55
C ILE A 252 4.50 -10.05 -11.91
N TYR A 253 4.92 -8.81 -11.93
CA TYR A 253 5.54 -8.13 -13.08
C TYR A 253 6.96 -7.78 -12.69
N ASN A 254 7.93 -8.22 -13.49
CA ASN A 254 9.34 -7.90 -13.33
C ASN A 254 9.86 -7.23 -14.59
N LYS A 255 10.66 -6.17 -14.46
CA LYS A 255 11.34 -5.54 -15.60
C LYS A 255 12.51 -6.40 -16.09
N ASN A 256 13.21 -7.01 -15.13
CA ASN A 256 14.28 -7.95 -15.39
C ASN A 256 13.68 -9.37 -15.46
N VAL A 257 13.90 -10.08 -16.57
CA VAL A 257 13.41 -11.44 -16.83
C VAL A 257 14.49 -12.26 -17.50
#